data_b89124065da4c1b39f56d15ef3114055
#
_entry.id   b89124065da4c1b39f56d15ef3114055
#
_cell.length_a   1.000
_cell.length_b   1.000
_cell.length_c   1.000
_cell.angle_alpha   90.00
_cell.angle_beta   90.00
_cell.angle_gamma   90.00
#
_symmetry.space_group_name_H-M   'P 1'
#
loop_
_entity.id
_entity.type
_entity.pdbx_description
1 polymer ?
#
loop_
_entity_poly.entity_id
_entity_poly.type
_entity_poly.pdbx_seq_one_letter_code
_entity_poly.pdbx_strand_id
1 'polypeptide(L)'
;MSRCGGTRTNRANAMLTGGVLLCVAAGSLAGCTYEDDDGGRPPATPTSAVTPRPTRTIPAVAPDILAAQQRNEAELERLLAGATGPVLLADSGPADGNGVGFQKAGRVKTAGDYQVTAACIGTDAAHIVNSQDETPAGPTNIAFDCTAPTSRTVSLLPGYVRAALVRKNPTGPWTGAVAGVRITGP
;
A
#
# COMPACT_ATOMS: atom_id res chain seq x y z
N MET A 1 -23.61 9.89 49.71
CA MET A 1 -22.68 10.11 50.80
C MET A 1 -21.46 9.22 50.55
N SER A 2 -20.38 9.79 50.19
CA SER A 2 -18.99 9.63 50.59
C SER A 2 -18.07 10.24 49.53
N ARG A 3 -17.46 11.35 49.88
CA ARG A 3 -16.35 12.04 49.19
C ARG A 3 -15.03 11.39 49.59
N CYS A 4 -14.12 11.27 48.64
CA CYS A 4 -12.65 11.33 48.83
C CYS A 4 -12.10 11.73 47.46
N GLY A 5 -11.36 12.79 47.19
CA GLY A 5 -10.52 13.64 48.03
C GLY A 5 -9.06 13.24 47.95
N GLY A 6 -8.24 14.01 47.19
CA GLY A 6 -6.80 13.96 47.26
C GLY A 6 -6.12 13.63 45.93
N THR A 7 -5.06 14.21 45.44
CA THR A 7 -4.17 15.28 45.88
C THR A 7 -3.30 15.64 44.69
N ARG A 8 -3.17 16.93 44.41
CA ARG A 8 -2.16 17.50 43.48
C ARG A 8 -0.77 17.30 44.10
N THR A 9 0.16 16.80 43.31
CA THR A 9 1.59 17.00 43.59
C THR A 9 2.24 17.65 42.39
N ASN A 10 2.42 18.98 42.51
CA ASN A 10 3.46 19.73 41.84
C ASN A 10 4.82 19.19 42.27
N ARG A 11 5.70 18.90 41.38
CA ARG A 11 7.14 18.96 41.61
C ARG A 11 7.80 19.70 40.49
N ALA A 12 8.34 20.83 40.89
CA ALA A 12 9.18 21.74 40.16
C ALA A 12 10.61 21.18 40.01
N ASN A 13 11.23 21.63 38.95
CA ASN A 13 12.67 21.94 38.77
C ASN A 13 13.72 20.97 39.31
N ALA A 14 14.53 20.48 38.37
CA ALA A 14 15.99 20.47 38.55
C ALA A 14 16.66 20.65 37.18
N MET A 15 17.24 21.82 36.97
CA MET A 15 18.34 22.07 36.02
C MET A 15 19.53 21.21 36.45
N LEU A 16 20.11 20.47 35.52
CA LEU A 16 21.49 20.00 35.64
C LEU A 16 22.16 20.12 34.27
N THR A 17 22.96 21.14 34.19
CA THR A 17 24.06 21.41 33.26
C THR A 17 25.08 20.27 33.33
N GLY A 18 25.62 19.83 32.20
CA GLY A 18 26.94 19.23 32.20
C GLY A 18 27.09 17.98 31.31
N GLY A 19 28.01 18.09 30.38
CA GLY A 19 28.69 16.91 29.85
C GLY A 19 28.55 16.68 28.36
N VAL A 20 29.28 17.48 27.56
CA VAL A 20 29.66 17.12 26.19
C VAL A 20 30.57 15.90 26.28
N LEU A 21 30.09 14.74 25.82
CA LEU A 21 30.94 13.59 25.52
C LEU A 21 30.82 13.28 24.03
N LEU A 22 31.82 13.73 23.29
CA LEU A 22 32.04 13.37 21.90
C LEU A 22 32.47 11.89 21.87
N CYS A 23 31.57 10.98 21.63
CA CYS A 23 31.92 9.61 21.20
C CYS A 23 31.98 9.56 19.69
N VAL A 24 33.18 9.73 19.14
CA VAL A 24 33.50 9.37 17.76
C VAL A 24 33.52 7.84 17.69
N ALA A 25 32.41 7.22 17.35
CA ALA A 25 32.37 5.81 16.99
C ALA A 25 32.83 5.68 15.53
N ALA A 26 34.09 5.34 15.34
CA ALA A 26 34.62 4.88 14.07
C ALA A 26 33.92 3.55 13.73
N GLY A 27 32.88 3.63 12.90
CA GLY A 27 32.21 2.49 12.31
C GLY A 27 33.14 1.82 11.33
N SER A 28 33.72 0.69 11.72
CA SER A 28 34.47 -0.19 10.84
C SER A 28 33.51 -0.74 9.77
N LEU A 29 33.64 -0.26 8.54
CA LEU A 29 33.10 -0.93 7.36
C LEU A 29 33.87 -2.25 7.22
N ALA A 30 33.32 -3.34 7.72
CA ALA A 30 33.75 -4.69 7.37
C ALA A 30 33.37 -4.91 5.91
N GLY A 31 34.25 -4.45 5.02
CA GLY A 31 34.24 -4.87 3.63
C GLY A 31 34.57 -6.34 3.62
N CYS A 32 33.73 -7.18 3.01
CA CYS A 32 34.10 -8.51 2.63
C CYS A 32 35.25 -8.41 1.61
N THR A 33 36.47 -8.41 2.07
CA THR A 33 37.61 -8.68 1.23
C THR A 33 37.56 -10.17 0.90
N TYR A 34 37.26 -10.48 -0.35
CA TYR A 34 37.59 -11.79 -0.92
C TYR A 34 39.09 -11.86 -0.92
N GLU A 35 39.68 -12.65 -0.03
CA GLU A 35 41.06 -13.08 -0.15
C GLU A 35 41.13 -14.00 -1.36
N ASP A 36 41.72 -13.50 -2.44
CA ASP A 36 42.19 -14.32 -3.54
C ASP A 36 43.34 -15.18 -2.96
N ASP A 37 42.96 -16.37 -2.52
CA ASP A 37 43.93 -17.42 -2.17
C ASP A 37 44.52 -17.92 -3.50
N ASP A 38 45.75 -17.45 -3.82
CA ASP A 38 46.59 -17.86 -4.96
C ASP A 38 47.05 -19.32 -4.82
N GLY A 39 46.27 -20.18 -4.23
CA GLY A 39 46.44 -21.61 -4.10
C GLY A 39 45.83 -22.36 -5.26
N GLY A 40 46.62 -22.60 -6.30
CA GLY A 40 46.43 -23.69 -7.26
C GLY A 40 45.04 -23.77 -7.93
N ARG A 41 44.80 -22.95 -8.95
CA ARG A 41 43.63 -23.06 -9.81
C ARG A 41 43.54 -24.48 -10.39
N PRO A 42 42.55 -25.30 -10.01
CA PRO A 42 42.30 -26.56 -10.69
C PRO A 42 42.01 -26.30 -12.16
N PRO A 43 42.41 -27.21 -13.08
CA PRO A 43 42.16 -27.05 -14.50
C PRO A 43 40.64 -26.77 -14.72
N ALA A 44 40.36 -25.74 -15.50
CA ALA A 44 38.98 -25.29 -15.79
C ALA A 44 38.15 -26.49 -16.23
N THR A 45 37.20 -26.88 -15.40
CA THR A 45 36.16 -27.84 -15.77
C THR A 45 35.41 -27.27 -16.97
N PRO A 46 35.18 -28.05 -18.04
CA PRO A 46 34.46 -27.53 -19.21
C PRO A 46 33.14 -26.93 -18.76
N THR A 47 32.99 -25.63 -19.05
CA THR A 47 31.77 -24.87 -18.73
C THR A 47 30.59 -25.62 -19.32
N SER A 48 29.77 -26.23 -18.45
CA SER A 48 28.51 -26.83 -18.86
C SER A 48 27.73 -25.79 -19.68
N ALA A 49 27.40 -26.12 -20.92
CA ALA A 49 26.63 -25.25 -21.77
C ALA A 49 25.35 -24.85 -21.01
N VAL A 50 25.20 -23.53 -20.75
CA VAL A 50 24.01 -22.99 -20.11
C VAL A 50 22.88 -23.26 -21.07
N THR A 51 22.07 -24.27 -20.78
CA THR A 51 20.83 -24.51 -21.52
C THR A 51 19.95 -23.27 -21.43
N PRO A 52 19.57 -22.65 -22.55
CA PRO A 52 18.74 -21.47 -22.49
C PRO A 52 17.46 -21.77 -21.71
N ARG A 53 17.21 -21.01 -20.66
CA ARG A 53 15.99 -21.13 -19.87
C ARG A 53 14.79 -20.87 -20.80
N PRO A 54 13.78 -21.75 -20.86
CA PRO A 54 12.63 -21.53 -21.73
C PRO A 54 11.98 -20.20 -21.37
N THR A 55 11.87 -19.32 -22.35
CA THR A 55 11.17 -18.04 -22.22
C THR A 55 9.70 -18.34 -21.96
N ARG A 56 9.21 -17.99 -20.78
CA ARG A 56 7.82 -18.16 -20.42
C ARG A 56 6.99 -17.19 -21.25
N THR A 57 6.34 -17.68 -22.29
CA THR A 57 5.38 -16.88 -23.07
C THR A 57 4.16 -16.63 -22.22
N ILE A 58 3.89 -15.36 -21.89
CA ILE A 58 2.65 -14.96 -21.23
C ILE A 58 1.56 -15.06 -22.29
N PRO A 59 0.49 -15.84 -22.10
CA PRO A 59 -0.62 -15.89 -23.04
C PRO A 59 -1.21 -14.50 -23.28
N ALA A 60 -1.45 -14.13 -24.54
CA ALA A 60 -2.13 -12.90 -24.85
C ALA A 60 -3.56 -12.93 -24.29
N VAL A 61 -3.99 -11.80 -23.72
CA VAL A 61 -5.38 -11.66 -23.25
C VAL A 61 -6.32 -11.67 -24.47
N ALA A 62 -7.43 -12.39 -24.37
CA ALA A 62 -8.39 -12.46 -25.46
C ALA A 62 -9.00 -11.07 -25.76
N PRO A 63 -9.23 -10.72 -27.05
CA PRO A 63 -9.68 -9.37 -27.43
C PRO A 63 -11.04 -8.98 -26.82
N ASP A 64 -11.94 -9.93 -26.61
CA ASP A 64 -13.24 -9.71 -25.98
C ASP A 64 -13.11 -9.34 -24.50
N ILE A 65 -12.14 -9.90 -23.79
CA ILE A 65 -11.81 -9.57 -22.40
C ILE A 65 -11.24 -8.14 -22.33
N LEU A 66 -10.34 -7.77 -23.24
CA LEU A 66 -9.82 -6.40 -23.31
C LEU A 66 -10.93 -5.39 -23.60
N ALA A 67 -11.85 -5.71 -24.50
CA ALA A 67 -12.99 -4.86 -24.79
C ALA A 67 -13.96 -4.77 -23.58
N ALA A 68 -14.14 -5.84 -22.81
CA ALA A 68 -14.90 -5.82 -21.57
C ALA A 68 -14.23 -4.92 -20.53
N GLN A 69 -12.92 -5.07 -20.34
CA GLN A 69 -12.15 -4.22 -19.42
C GLN A 69 -12.27 -2.74 -19.75
N GLN A 70 -12.11 -2.36 -21.01
CA GLN A 70 -12.25 -0.96 -21.44
C GLN A 70 -13.64 -0.37 -21.12
N ARG A 71 -14.71 -1.14 -21.38
CA ARG A 71 -16.07 -0.70 -21.01
C ARG A 71 -16.23 -0.54 -19.50
N ASN A 72 -15.69 -1.49 -18.74
CA ASN A 72 -15.77 -1.47 -17.30
C ASN A 72 -14.94 -0.31 -16.69
N GLU A 73 -13.79 0.02 -17.27
CA GLU A 73 -12.97 1.18 -16.89
C GLU A 73 -13.73 2.50 -17.11
N ALA A 74 -14.39 2.65 -18.25
CA ALA A 74 -15.18 3.87 -18.53
C ALA A 74 -16.35 4.03 -17.55
N GLU A 75 -17.05 2.93 -17.21
CA GLU A 75 -18.13 2.96 -16.23
C GLU A 75 -17.59 3.23 -14.81
N LEU A 76 -16.47 2.61 -14.43
CA LEU A 76 -15.79 2.84 -13.15
C LEU A 76 -15.41 4.32 -12.98
N GLU A 77 -14.81 4.91 -14.02
CA GLU A 77 -14.44 6.32 -14.01
C GLU A 77 -15.66 7.22 -13.80
N ARG A 78 -16.78 6.93 -14.48
CA ARG A 78 -18.05 7.64 -14.30
C ARG A 78 -18.56 7.57 -12.86
N LEU A 79 -18.48 6.40 -12.21
CA LEU A 79 -18.88 6.22 -10.82
C LEU A 79 -18.00 6.98 -9.85
N LEU A 80 -16.69 6.96 -10.06
CA LEU A 80 -15.73 7.65 -9.21
C LEU A 80 -15.74 9.17 -9.41
N ALA A 81 -16.15 9.66 -10.58
CA ALA A 81 -16.25 11.09 -10.89
C ALA A 81 -17.32 11.80 -10.04
N GLY A 82 -18.30 11.08 -9.49
CA GLY A 82 -19.31 11.63 -8.58
C GLY A 82 -18.77 12.11 -7.22
N ALA A 83 -17.54 11.73 -6.85
CA ALA A 83 -16.90 12.21 -5.65
C ALA A 83 -16.45 13.67 -5.80
N THR A 84 -16.95 14.54 -4.94
CA THR A 84 -16.70 16.00 -4.96
C THR A 84 -15.52 16.38 -4.06
N GLY A 85 -14.89 17.52 -4.33
CA GLY A 85 -13.78 18.06 -3.54
C GLY A 85 -12.40 17.75 -4.11
N PRO A 86 -11.34 18.34 -3.52
CA PRO A 86 -9.96 18.12 -3.94
C PRO A 86 -9.55 16.65 -3.74
N VAL A 87 -8.92 16.08 -4.77
CA VAL A 87 -8.51 14.66 -4.76
C VAL A 87 -7.22 14.51 -3.97
N LEU A 88 -7.29 13.75 -2.90
CA LEU A 88 -6.13 13.32 -2.13
C LEU A 88 -5.43 12.11 -2.79
N LEU A 89 -6.22 11.13 -3.21
CA LEU A 89 -5.78 9.89 -3.82
C LEU A 89 -6.85 9.38 -4.77
N ALA A 90 -6.43 8.91 -5.94
CA ALA A 90 -7.27 8.13 -6.83
C ALA A 90 -6.43 7.07 -7.50
N ASP A 91 -6.95 5.86 -7.59
CA ASP A 91 -6.31 4.75 -8.28
C ASP A 91 -7.33 3.71 -8.72
N SER A 92 -6.98 2.95 -9.76
CA SER A 92 -7.81 1.88 -10.29
C SER A 92 -6.95 0.82 -10.97
N GLY A 93 -7.52 -0.36 -11.16
CA GLY A 93 -6.84 -1.44 -11.85
C GLY A 93 -7.69 -2.69 -12.00
N PRO A 94 -7.15 -3.74 -12.64
CA PRO A 94 -7.81 -5.02 -12.82
C PRO A 94 -8.20 -5.62 -11.47
N ALA A 95 -9.44 -6.09 -11.35
CA ALA A 95 -9.96 -6.71 -10.14
C ALA A 95 -9.95 -8.24 -10.18
N ASP A 96 -9.51 -8.83 -11.30
CA ASP A 96 -9.44 -10.27 -11.52
C ASP A 96 -8.16 -10.67 -12.28
N GLY A 97 -8.04 -11.95 -12.62
CA GLY A 97 -6.90 -12.51 -13.34
C GLY A 97 -5.59 -12.45 -12.55
N ASN A 98 -4.48 -12.58 -13.27
CA ASN A 98 -3.12 -12.58 -12.69
C ASN A 98 -2.55 -11.16 -12.48
N GLY A 99 -3.33 -10.13 -12.70
CA GLY A 99 -2.92 -8.72 -12.53
C GLY A 99 -2.71 -8.37 -11.05
N VAL A 100 -1.97 -7.31 -10.81
CA VAL A 100 -1.61 -6.86 -9.45
C VAL A 100 -2.71 -6.01 -8.80
N GLY A 101 -3.76 -5.62 -9.55
CA GLY A 101 -4.73 -4.65 -9.07
C GLY A 101 -4.10 -3.27 -8.92
N PHE A 102 -4.40 -2.62 -7.80
CA PHE A 102 -3.75 -1.35 -7.47
C PHE A 102 -3.34 -1.29 -6.00
N GLN A 103 -2.33 -0.48 -5.74
CA GLN A 103 -1.94 -0.04 -4.40
C GLN A 103 -1.31 1.33 -4.50
N LYS A 104 -1.89 2.31 -3.81
CA LYS A 104 -1.43 3.69 -3.83
C LYS A 104 -1.46 4.31 -2.45
N ALA A 105 -0.52 5.21 -2.19
CA ALA A 105 -0.48 6.02 -0.99
C ALA A 105 -0.69 7.51 -1.32
N GLY A 106 -1.40 8.20 -0.43
CA GLY A 106 -1.59 9.65 -0.46
C GLY A 106 -1.15 10.27 0.86
N ARG A 107 -0.71 11.52 0.85
CA ARG A 107 -0.33 12.23 2.07
C ARG A 107 -1.43 13.16 2.53
N VAL A 108 -2.03 12.84 3.65
CA VAL A 108 -2.97 13.72 4.38
C VAL A 108 -2.15 14.83 5.03
N LYS A 109 -2.45 16.08 4.67
CA LYS A 109 -1.76 17.26 5.24
C LYS A 109 -2.51 17.82 6.45
N THR A 110 -3.82 17.77 6.42
CA THR A 110 -4.71 18.35 7.43
C THR A 110 -5.65 17.27 7.95
N ALA A 111 -5.78 17.17 9.27
CA ALA A 111 -6.78 16.30 9.87
C ALA A 111 -8.17 16.76 9.48
N GLY A 112 -9.08 15.82 9.24
CA GLY A 112 -10.46 16.13 8.88
C GLY A 112 -11.21 14.93 8.33
N ASP A 113 -12.44 15.21 7.90
CA ASP A 113 -13.31 14.23 7.30
C ASP A 113 -13.11 14.18 5.79
N TYR A 114 -12.74 13.01 5.30
CA TYR A 114 -12.51 12.71 3.91
C TYR A 114 -13.58 11.77 3.40
N GLN A 115 -13.99 11.96 2.15
CA GLN A 115 -14.90 11.03 1.50
C GLN A 115 -14.09 9.99 0.73
N VAL A 116 -14.28 8.72 1.06
CA VAL A 116 -13.74 7.58 0.32
C VAL A 116 -14.85 6.99 -0.53
N THR A 117 -14.69 7.04 -1.83
CA THR A 117 -15.58 6.41 -2.81
C THR A 117 -14.86 5.22 -3.43
N ALA A 118 -15.46 4.05 -3.35
CA ALA A 118 -14.94 2.79 -3.87
C ALA A 118 -15.98 2.13 -4.77
N ALA A 119 -15.55 1.57 -5.88
CA ALA A 119 -16.41 0.85 -6.80
C ALA A 119 -15.66 -0.29 -7.48
N CYS A 120 -16.40 -1.34 -7.84
CA CYS A 120 -15.94 -2.46 -8.65
C CYS A 120 -16.96 -2.74 -9.74
N ILE A 121 -16.48 -3.12 -10.92
CA ILE A 121 -17.30 -3.49 -12.07
C ILE A 121 -16.90 -4.88 -12.54
N GLY A 122 -17.87 -5.75 -12.70
CA GLY A 122 -17.66 -7.11 -13.23
C GLY A 122 -17.19 -8.14 -12.21
N THR A 123 -17.10 -7.79 -10.92
CA THR A 123 -16.78 -8.75 -9.84
C THR A 123 -17.33 -8.32 -8.48
N ASP A 124 -17.66 -9.30 -7.67
CA ASP A 124 -17.91 -9.22 -6.23
C ASP A 124 -16.80 -9.92 -5.42
N ALA A 125 -15.83 -10.53 -6.12
CA ALA A 125 -14.77 -11.35 -5.55
C ALA A 125 -13.53 -10.54 -5.13
N ALA A 126 -13.70 -9.25 -4.81
CA ALA A 126 -12.65 -8.39 -4.32
C ALA A 126 -13.17 -7.44 -3.24
N HIS A 127 -12.26 -6.77 -2.56
CA HIS A 127 -12.56 -5.64 -1.69
C HIS A 127 -11.42 -4.61 -1.76
N ILE A 128 -11.75 -3.37 -1.49
CA ILE A 128 -10.79 -2.27 -1.43
C ILE A 128 -10.54 -1.97 0.05
N VAL A 129 -9.27 -2.01 0.45
CA VAL A 129 -8.85 -1.67 1.82
C VAL A 129 -8.25 -0.28 1.80
N ASN A 130 -8.76 0.58 2.67
CA ASN A 130 -8.16 1.86 2.98
C ASN A 130 -7.57 1.79 4.39
N SER A 131 -6.29 2.13 4.53
CA SER A 131 -5.56 2.05 5.80
C SER A 131 -4.77 3.32 6.08
N GLN A 132 -4.67 3.66 7.36
CA GLN A 132 -3.77 4.67 7.88
C GLN A 132 -3.01 4.08 9.07
N ASP A 133 -1.68 3.98 8.99
CA ASP A 133 -0.86 3.24 9.95
C ASP A 133 -0.53 4.06 11.20
N GLU A 134 -0.28 5.36 11.05
CA GLU A 134 0.21 6.24 12.10
C GLU A 134 -0.93 7.04 12.74
N THR A 135 -1.80 6.38 13.50
CA THR A 135 -2.81 7.08 14.28
C THR A 135 -2.60 6.85 15.79
N PRO A 136 -2.99 7.81 16.67
CA PRO A 136 -2.89 7.61 18.13
C PRO A 136 -3.69 6.42 18.65
N ALA A 137 -4.72 6.01 17.93
CA ALA A 137 -5.55 4.85 18.22
C ALA A 137 -5.00 3.53 17.64
N GLY A 138 -3.86 3.59 16.96
CA GLY A 138 -3.31 2.47 16.20
C GLY A 138 -3.76 2.48 14.72
N PRO A 139 -3.34 1.47 13.94
CA PRO A 139 -3.66 1.42 12.52
C PRO A 139 -5.17 1.26 12.31
N THR A 140 -5.72 2.05 11.38
CA THR A 140 -7.12 1.95 10.97
C THR A 140 -7.21 1.26 9.62
N ASN A 141 -8.13 0.30 9.50
CA ASN A 141 -8.42 -0.39 8.25
C ASN A 141 -9.92 -0.35 7.98
N ILE A 142 -10.29 0.15 6.81
CA ILE A 142 -11.67 0.19 6.35
C ILE A 142 -11.76 -0.59 5.04
N ALA A 143 -12.57 -1.64 5.04
CA ALA A 143 -12.83 -2.42 3.84
C ALA A 143 -14.12 -1.96 3.15
N PHE A 144 -14.10 -1.93 1.84
CA PHE A 144 -15.22 -1.68 0.94
C PHE A 144 -15.41 -2.91 0.06
N ASP A 145 -16.54 -3.59 0.24
CA ASP A 145 -16.85 -4.75 -0.59
C ASP A 145 -17.26 -4.34 -2.00
N CYS A 146 -16.90 -5.18 -2.97
CA CYS A 146 -17.21 -5.00 -4.38
C CYS A 146 -18.65 -5.35 -4.78
N THR A 147 -19.59 -5.38 -3.85
CA THR A 147 -20.99 -5.72 -4.14
C THR A 147 -21.77 -4.56 -4.75
N ALA A 148 -21.40 -3.32 -4.42
CA ALA A 148 -21.98 -2.10 -4.97
C ALA A 148 -21.03 -0.91 -4.78
N PRO A 149 -21.13 0.15 -5.62
CA PRO A 149 -20.44 1.40 -5.38
C PRO A 149 -20.81 1.97 -4.01
N THR A 150 -19.80 2.35 -3.23
CA THR A 150 -19.99 2.78 -1.85
C THR A 150 -19.16 4.03 -1.59
N SER A 151 -19.77 5.01 -0.91
CA SER A 151 -19.07 6.18 -0.39
C SER A 151 -19.21 6.24 1.13
N ARG A 152 -18.10 6.50 1.83
CA ARG A 152 -18.08 6.66 3.29
C ARG A 152 -17.24 7.85 3.68
N THR A 153 -17.68 8.58 4.69
CA THR A 153 -16.87 9.59 5.37
C THR A 153 -15.94 8.91 6.35
N VAL A 154 -14.66 9.29 6.31
CA VAL A 154 -13.58 8.73 7.14
C VAL A 154 -12.78 9.88 7.72
N SER A 155 -12.64 9.94 9.03
CA SER A 155 -11.75 10.91 9.68
C SER A 155 -10.30 10.46 9.51
N LEU A 156 -9.51 11.26 8.80
CA LEU A 156 -8.09 11.01 8.59
C LEU A 156 -7.23 12.03 9.36
N LEU A 157 -6.10 11.56 9.86
CA LEU A 157 -5.08 12.37 10.53
C LEU A 157 -3.95 12.71 9.56
N PRO A 158 -3.11 13.74 9.85
CA PRO A 158 -1.91 14.00 9.06
C PRO A 158 -1.02 12.75 9.03
N GLY A 159 -0.53 12.38 7.84
CA GLY A 159 0.26 11.19 7.63
C GLY A 159 -0.04 10.54 6.28
N TYR A 160 0.35 9.29 6.12
CA TYR A 160 0.07 8.55 4.90
C TYR A 160 -1.19 7.70 5.05
N VAL A 161 -2.07 7.81 4.05
CA VAL A 161 -3.19 6.89 3.83
C VAL A 161 -2.88 6.03 2.63
N ARG A 162 -3.22 4.76 2.70
CA ARG A 162 -3.04 3.80 1.60
C ARG A 162 -4.39 3.25 1.18
N ALA A 163 -4.53 3.02 -0.11
CA ALA A 163 -5.64 2.27 -0.67
C ALA A 163 -5.09 1.12 -1.51
N ALA A 164 -5.64 -0.07 -1.33
CA ALA A 164 -5.22 -1.27 -2.03
C ALA A 164 -6.43 -2.13 -2.41
N LEU A 165 -6.36 -2.75 -3.58
CA LEU A 165 -7.30 -3.77 -3.99
C LEU A 165 -6.82 -5.15 -3.49
N VAL A 166 -7.70 -5.84 -2.78
CA VAL A 166 -7.47 -7.21 -2.30
C VAL A 166 -8.46 -8.14 -2.98
N ARG A 167 -7.96 -9.09 -3.74
CA ARG A 167 -8.77 -10.06 -4.47
C ARG A 167 -8.96 -11.33 -3.65
N LYS A 168 -10.18 -11.87 -3.63
CA LYS A 168 -10.49 -13.13 -2.95
C LYS A 168 -9.88 -14.34 -3.68
N ASN A 169 -9.76 -14.25 -5.00
CA ASN A 169 -9.12 -15.28 -5.84
C ASN A 169 -8.05 -14.66 -6.77
N PRO A 170 -6.80 -14.56 -6.33
CA PRO A 170 -5.73 -13.96 -7.13
C PRO A 170 -5.30 -14.80 -8.34
N THR A 171 -5.73 -16.07 -8.44
CA THR A 171 -5.43 -17.00 -9.53
C THR A 171 -6.65 -17.29 -10.42
N GLY A 172 -7.75 -16.57 -10.20
CA GLY A 172 -8.97 -16.70 -10.99
C GLY A 172 -8.77 -16.30 -12.46
N PRO A 173 -9.73 -16.66 -13.32
CA PRO A 173 -9.68 -16.28 -14.73
C PRO A 173 -9.76 -14.77 -14.89
N TRP A 174 -9.25 -14.27 -16.00
CA TRP A 174 -9.41 -12.89 -16.40
C TRP A 174 -10.76 -12.70 -17.10
N THR A 175 -11.60 -11.80 -16.61
CA THR A 175 -12.92 -11.48 -17.18
C THR A 175 -13.06 -10.03 -17.60
N GLY A 176 -12.02 -9.21 -17.32
CA GLY A 176 -12.03 -7.79 -17.57
C GLY A 176 -12.69 -6.98 -16.45
N ALA A 177 -12.83 -7.56 -15.25
CA ALA A 177 -13.31 -6.85 -14.09
C ALA A 177 -12.29 -5.81 -13.61
N VAL A 178 -12.79 -4.67 -13.13
CA VAL A 178 -11.98 -3.56 -12.64
C VAL A 178 -12.50 -3.04 -11.30
N ALA A 179 -11.61 -2.44 -10.53
CA ALA A 179 -11.98 -1.75 -9.29
C ALA A 179 -11.20 -0.45 -9.16
N GLY A 180 -11.74 0.47 -8.39
CA GLY A 180 -11.07 1.75 -8.15
C GLY A 180 -11.55 2.42 -6.88
N VAL A 181 -10.75 3.37 -6.43
CA VAL A 181 -10.97 4.17 -5.25
C VAL A 181 -10.65 5.63 -5.53
N ARG A 182 -11.42 6.52 -4.93
CA ARG A 182 -11.15 7.96 -4.91
C ARG A 182 -11.35 8.49 -3.50
N ILE A 183 -10.35 9.18 -2.99
CA ILE A 183 -10.41 9.87 -1.70
C ILE A 183 -10.38 11.35 -1.97
N THR A 184 -11.40 12.06 -1.51
CA THR A 184 -11.49 13.52 -1.61
C THR A 184 -11.55 14.10 -0.21
N GLY A 185 -11.02 15.31 -0.06
CA GLY A 185 -10.94 15.96 1.23
C GLY A 185 -11.46 17.38 1.25
N PRO A 186 -11.34 18.03 2.40
CA PRO A 186 -11.69 19.42 2.58
C PRO A 186 -10.76 20.37 1.83
#